data_2164b6bc8317c606a6ed8a15fdfdbce7
#
_entry.id   2164b6bc8317c606a6ed8a15fdfdbce7
#
_cell.length_a   1.000
_cell.length_b   1.000
_cell.length_c   1.000
_cell.angle_alpha   90.00
_cell.angle_beta   90.00
_cell.angle_gamma   90.00
#
_symmetry.space_group_name_H-M   'P 1'
#
loop_
_entity.id
_entity.type
_entity.pdbx_description
1 polymer ?
#
loop_
_entity_poly.entity_id
_entity_poly.type
_entity_poly.pdbx_seq_one_letter_code
_entity_poly.pdbx_strand_id
1 'polypeptide(L)'
;SDEIDQIIVLIEFAVPDLGTHFGDAHHKLPFEIVRPAHLTFCDKDYARLGTKIKCNPAIKGEEERDALRKALADGRIDLIGTDHAPHLPKDKIGGALKAASGMPSIQFSLLAMLKLVDEGVFTLETLVEKMCHAPARIFNINKRGFIEKGNYADFVLLNPDAPHTVTADSIISKCGWSPFEGDTFNWAVEQTWVNGECAYKNGTFNEEVHGKALTFNR
;
A
#
# COMPACT_ATOMS: atom_id res chain seq x y z
N SER A 1 24.05 -22.55 -10.57
CA SER A 1 22.91 -22.70 -9.64
C SER A 1 22.51 -21.30 -9.24
N ASP A 2 21.55 -20.76 -9.95
CA ASP A 2 20.99 -19.44 -9.67
C ASP A 2 20.03 -19.61 -8.51
N GLU A 3 20.51 -19.36 -7.29
CA GLU A 3 19.64 -19.11 -6.15
C GLU A 3 18.96 -17.77 -6.43
N ILE A 4 17.74 -17.85 -6.92
CA ILE A 4 16.86 -16.68 -7.04
C ILE A 4 16.47 -16.36 -5.60
N ASP A 5 17.00 -15.28 -5.06
CA ASP A 5 16.58 -14.71 -3.77
C ASP A 5 15.16 -14.15 -3.90
N GLN A 6 14.19 -15.06 -3.99
CA GLN A 6 12.77 -14.68 -4.00
C GLN A 6 12.30 -14.47 -2.57
N ILE A 7 11.83 -13.27 -2.29
CA ILE A 7 11.25 -12.93 -0.99
C ILE A 7 9.74 -13.14 -1.05
N ILE A 8 9.22 -13.96 -0.15
CA ILE A 8 7.78 -14.21 -0.01
C ILE A 8 7.22 -13.22 1.02
N VAL A 9 6.30 -12.37 0.56
CA VAL A 9 5.56 -11.44 1.43
C VAL A 9 4.08 -11.77 1.33
N LEU A 10 3.39 -11.73 2.47
CA LEU A 10 1.95 -11.93 2.51
C LEU A 10 1.21 -10.79 1.81
N ILE A 11 0.06 -11.10 1.20
CA ILE A 11 -0.74 -10.11 0.47
C ILE A 11 -1.23 -9.03 1.43
N GLU A 12 -1.07 -7.80 0.99
CA GLU A 12 -1.68 -6.63 1.61
C GLU A 12 -3.20 -6.78 1.59
N PHE A 13 -3.81 -6.80 2.78
CA PHE A 13 -5.25 -6.61 2.87
C PHE A 13 -5.54 -5.14 2.59
N ALA A 14 -6.31 -4.86 1.54
CA ALA A 14 -6.98 -3.57 1.45
C ALA A 14 -7.82 -3.46 2.74
N VAL A 15 -7.34 -2.65 3.67
CA VAL A 15 -8.14 -2.30 4.85
C VAL A 15 -9.45 -1.75 4.29
N PRO A 16 -10.61 -2.33 4.62
CA PRO A 16 -11.87 -1.80 4.14
C PRO A 16 -11.87 -0.30 4.42
N ASP A 17 -12.30 0.48 3.44
CA ASP A 17 -12.51 1.90 3.66
C ASP A 17 -13.46 2.02 4.85
N LEU A 18 -12.88 2.23 6.03
CA LEU A 18 -13.62 2.58 7.23
C LEU A 18 -14.04 4.03 7.01
N GLY A 19 -15.00 4.15 6.11
CA GLY A 19 -15.48 5.35 5.48
C GLY A 19 -15.25 6.58 6.33
N THR A 20 -14.79 7.65 5.73
CA THR A 20 -14.52 8.97 6.31
C THR A 20 -15.75 9.61 6.97
N HIS A 21 -16.56 8.83 7.68
CA HIS A 21 -17.57 9.27 8.59
C HIS A 21 -16.92 9.63 9.94
N PHE A 22 -15.95 10.56 9.90
CA PHE A 22 -15.63 11.38 11.04
C PHE A 22 -16.69 12.47 11.19
N GLY A 23 -17.93 12.05 11.38
CA GLY A 23 -19.00 12.85 11.95
C GLY A 23 -18.93 12.72 13.46
N ASP A 24 -18.48 13.77 14.12
CA ASP A 24 -18.79 14.17 15.51
C ASP A 24 -18.93 13.07 16.58
N ALA A 25 -17.94 12.17 16.69
CA ALA A 25 -17.72 11.45 17.94
C ALA A 25 -16.22 11.19 18.07
N HIS A 26 -15.61 11.67 19.15
CA HIS A 26 -14.23 11.43 19.54
C HIS A 26 -13.96 9.94 19.89
N HIS A 27 -14.31 9.03 19.00
CA HIS A 27 -13.90 7.64 19.11
C HIS A 27 -12.53 7.52 18.43
N LYS A 28 -11.48 7.74 19.23
CA LYS A 28 -10.13 7.33 18.84
C LYS A 28 -10.18 5.84 18.51
N LEU A 29 -9.81 5.48 17.27
CA LEU A 29 -9.62 4.07 16.95
C LEU A 29 -8.61 3.48 17.93
N PRO A 30 -8.79 2.22 18.37
CA PRO A 30 -7.87 1.57 19.29
C PRO A 30 -6.50 1.27 18.67
N PHE A 31 -6.24 1.74 17.45
CA PHE A 31 -5.02 1.56 16.69
C PHE A 31 -4.74 2.77 15.80
N GLU A 32 -3.48 2.96 15.41
CA GLU A 32 -3.01 4.07 14.58
C GLU A 32 -2.61 3.55 13.18
N ILE A 33 -3.11 4.23 12.14
CA ILE A 33 -2.86 3.88 10.72
C ILE A 33 -2.07 4.99 10.04
N VAL A 34 -1.06 4.62 9.25
CA VAL A 34 -0.38 5.53 8.34
C VAL A 34 -0.61 5.11 6.88
N ARG A 35 -0.61 6.08 5.98
CA ARG A 35 -0.76 5.85 4.54
C ARG A 35 0.59 5.89 3.84
N PRO A 36 0.82 5.05 2.81
CA PRO A 36 2.03 5.12 1.98
C PRO A 36 2.33 6.53 1.48
N ALA A 37 1.31 7.28 1.09
CA ALA A 37 1.46 8.66 0.62
C ALA A 37 2.16 9.59 1.62
N HIS A 38 1.83 9.48 2.93
CA HIS A 38 2.43 10.31 3.98
C HIS A 38 3.83 9.84 4.39
N LEU A 39 4.19 8.61 4.06
CA LEU A 39 5.54 8.07 4.25
C LEU A 39 6.46 8.38 3.06
N THR A 40 5.88 8.61 1.89
CA THR A 40 6.62 8.81 0.63
C THR A 40 6.78 10.28 0.29
N PHE A 41 5.69 11.04 0.26
CA PHE A 41 5.66 12.43 -0.22
C PHE A 41 5.81 13.45 0.90
N CYS A 42 6.29 14.64 0.53
CA CYS A 42 6.29 15.83 1.37
C CYS A 42 5.76 17.05 0.59
N ASP A 43 5.67 18.20 1.23
CA ASP A 43 5.14 19.44 0.65
C ASP A 43 5.89 19.90 -0.61
N LYS A 44 7.18 19.61 -0.74
CA LYS A 44 7.98 19.91 -1.93
C LYS A 44 7.49 19.18 -3.18
N ASP A 45 6.87 18.01 -3.00
CA ASP A 45 6.33 17.22 -4.11
C ASP A 45 5.11 17.85 -4.77
N TYR A 46 4.43 18.79 -4.10
CA TYR A 46 3.36 19.56 -4.73
C TYR A 46 3.82 20.37 -5.94
N ALA A 47 5.10 20.79 -5.99
CA ALA A 47 5.65 21.49 -7.15
C ALA A 47 5.63 20.62 -8.42
N ARG A 48 5.85 19.32 -8.29
CA ARG A 48 5.86 18.33 -9.39
C ARG A 48 4.48 17.71 -9.63
N LEU A 49 3.82 17.30 -8.58
CA LEU A 49 2.62 16.45 -8.63
C LEU A 49 1.31 17.24 -8.47
N GLY A 50 1.37 18.46 -7.94
CA GLY A 50 0.20 19.32 -7.76
C GLY A 50 -0.91 18.61 -7.00
N THR A 51 -2.12 18.71 -7.53
CA THR A 51 -3.31 18.09 -6.94
C THR A 51 -3.34 16.57 -7.00
N LYS A 52 -2.47 15.92 -7.77
CA LYS A 52 -2.38 14.46 -7.80
C LYS A 52 -2.13 13.89 -6.40
N ILE A 53 -1.32 14.55 -5.57
CA ILE A 53 -1.04 14.14 -4.18
C ILE A 53 -1.91 14.85 -3.13
N LYS A 54 -2.93 15.59 -3.54
CA LYS A 54 -3.91 16.12 -2.58
C LYS A 54 -4.67 14.97 -1.93
N CYS A 55 -4.58 14.88 -0.61
CA CYS A 55 -5.30 13.92 0.23
C CYS A 55 -5.76 14.57 1.55
N ASN A 56 -6.45 13.85 2.38
CA ASN A 56 -6.89 14.30 3.70
C ASN A 56 -6.58 13.22 4.74
N PRO A 57 -5.72 13.53 5.75
CA PRO A 57 -4.98 14.78 5.97
C PRO A 57 -4.06 15.14 4.82
N ALA A 58 -3.76 16.44 4.65
CA ALA A 58 -2.86 16.90 3.60
C ALA A 58 -1.43 16.41 3.83
N ILE A 59 -0.67 16.18 2.75
CA ILE A 59 0.76 15.95 2.80
C ILE A 59 1.44 17.17 3.43
N LYS A 60 2.30 16.93 4.41
CA LYS A 60 3.01 17.93 5.22
C LYS A 60 4.47 18.03 4.80
N GLY A 61 5.26 18.76 5.58
CA GLY A 61 6.68 18.93 5.36
C GLY A 61 7.50 17.65 5.58
N GLU A 62 8.79 17.75 5.28
CA GLU A 62 9.72 16.63 5.46
C GLU A 62 9.84 16.20 6.92
N GLU A 63 9.79 17.15 7.86
CA GLU A 63 9.89 16.85 9.29
C GLU A 63 8.73 15.97 9.77
N GLU A 64 7.50 16.24 9.33
CA GLU A 64 6.34 15.44 9.67
C GLU A 64 6.39 14.07 8.99
N ARG A 65 6.81 14.00 7.73
CA ARG A 65 7.03 12.73 7.05
C ARG A 65 8.03 11.86 7.81
N ASP A 66 9.17 12.41 8.17
CA ASP A 66 10.23 11.69 8.85
C ASP A 66 9.85 11.32 10.30
N ALA A 67 9.02 12.14 10.96
CA ALA A 67 8.41 11.78 12.24
C ALA A 67 7.46 10.59 12.12
N LEU A 68 6.65 10.50 11.04
CA LEU A 68 5.78 9.36 10.76
C LEU A 68 6.60 8.10 10.42
N ARG A 69 7.66 8.21 9.64
CA ARG A 69 8.59 7.11 9.34
C ARG A 69 9.18 6.53 10.63
N LYS A 70 9.67 7.42 11.51
CA LYS A 70 10.17 7.02 12.83
C LYS A 70 9.08 6.37 13.69
N ALA A 71 7.88 6.94 13.72
CA ALA A 71 6.76 6.39 14.51
C ALA A 71 6.33 5.01 14.03
N LEU A 72 6.43 4.73 12.72
CA LEU A 72 6.19 3.40 12.16
C LEU A 72 7.29 2.41 12.57
N ALA A 73 8.56 2.82 12.44
CA ALA A 73 9.72 1.99 12.76
C ALA A 73 9.79 1.63 14.25
N ASP A 74 9.45 2.56 15.15
CA ASP A 74 9.50 2.36 16.61
C ASP A 74 8.20 1.79 17.21
N GLY A 75 7.20 1.43 16.36
CA GLY A 75 6.01 0.71 16.76
C GLY A 75 4.86 1.56 17.32
N ARG A 76 4.97 2.90 17.30
CA ARG A 76 3.87 3.80 17.69
C ARG A 76 2.72 3.84 16.70
N ILE A 77 2.97 3.48 15.45
CA ILE A 77 1.94 3.28 14.42
C ILE A 77 1.76 1.78 14.23
N ASP A 78 0.52 1.33 14.26
CA ASP A 78 0.18 -0.09 14.28
C ASP A 78 0.23 -0.74 12.91
N LEU A 79 -0.28 -0.07 11.87
CA LEU A 79 -0.37 -0.63 10.52
C LEU A 79 -0.26 0.40 9.41
N ILE A 80 -0.01 -0.08 8.21
CA ILE A 80 -0.06 0.69 6.96
C ILE A 80 -1.36 0.37 6.24
N GLY A 81 -2.12 1.42 5.87
CA GLY A 81 -3.34 1.31 5.07
C GLY A 81 -3.23 2.16 3.82
N THR A 82 -3.70 1.67 2.66
CA THR A 82 -3.46 2.32 1.36
C THR A 82 -4.20 3.63 1.17
N ASP A 83 -5.38 3.78 1.75
CA ASP A 83 -6.32 4.88 1.45
C ASP A 83 -6.52 5.07 -0.07
N HIS A 84 -6.71 3.93 -0.77
CA HIS A 84 -6.86 3.92 -2.23
C HIS A 84 -8.13 4.65 -2.64
N ALA A 85 -7.97 5.82 -3.26
CA ALA A 85 -9.07 6.65 -3.75
C ALA A 85 -8.84 7.04 -5.22
N PRO A 86 -9.24 6.19 -6.19
CA PRO A 86 -8.91 6.32 -7.59
C PRO A 86 -9.83 7.31 -8.32
N HIS A 87 -9.81 8.57 -7.89
CA HIS A 87 -10.55 9.65 -8.57
C HIS A 87 -10.12 9.80 -10.03
N LEU A 88 -11.05 10.15 -10.91
CA LEU A 88 -10.74 10.41 -12.31
C LEU A 88 -9.87 11.68 -12.45
N PRO A 89 -9.03 11.79 -13.50
CA PRO A 89 -8.21 12.99 -13.71
C PRO A 89 -8.98 14.30 -13.68
N LYS A 90 -10.21 14.33 -14.21
CA LYS A 90 -11.11 15.50 -14.17
C LYS A 90 -11.46 15.96 -12.76
N ASP A 91 -11.52 15.04 -11.81
CA ASP A 91 -11.86 15.33 -10.41
C ASP A 91 -10.66 15.88 -9.62
N LYS A 92 -9.46 15.76 -10.20
CA LYS A 92 -8.19 16.28 -9.65
C LYS A 92 -7.87 17.69 -10.14
N ILE A 93 -8.78 18.34 -10.89
CA ILE A 93 -8.62 19.70 -11.44
C ILE A 93 -9.25 20.74 -10.49
N GLY A 94 -8.73 21.97 -10.53
CA GLY A 94 -9.31 23.13 -9.80
C GLY A 94 -8.56 23.54 -8.55
N GLY A 95 -7.33 23.11 -8.39
CA GLY A 95 -6.43 23.49 -7.29
C GLY A 95 -6.84 22.92 -5.93
N ALA A 96 -6.20 23.42 -4.88
CA ALA A 96 -6.33 22.88 -3.53
C ALA A 96 -7.76 22.89 -2.98
N LEU A 97 -8.61 23.84 -3.39
CA LEU A 97 -9.98 23.95 -2.88
C LEU A 97 -10.99 23.03 -3.58
N LYS A 98 -10.83 22.80 -4.89
CA LYS A 98 -11.83 22.09 -5.70
C LYS A 98 -11.45 20.66 -6.03
N ALA A 99 -10.16 20.34 -6.17
CA ALA A 99 -9.73 19.01 -6.50
C ALA A 99 -10.14 17.99 -5.41
N ALA A 100 -10.59 16.82 -5.81
CA ALA A 100 -10.92 15.73 -4.90
C ALA A 100 -9.69 15.31 -4.06
N SER A 101 -9.90 14.98 -2.79
CA SER A 101 -8.88 14.44 -1.90
C SER A 101 -8.77 12.93 -2.08
N GLY A 102 -7.56 12.42 -2.21
CA GLY A 102 -7.25 11.00 -2.43
C GLY A 102 -6.52 10.75 -3.74
N MET A 103 -5.89 9.58 -3.83
CA MET A 103 -5.08 9.15 -4.97
C MET A 103 -5.13 7.63 -5.14
N PRO A 104 -4.89 7.11 -6.37
CA PRO A 104 -4.75 5.67 -6.59
C PRO A 104 -3.41 5.21 -6.02
N SER A 105 -3.44 4.39 -4.97
CA SER A 105 -2.24 3.96 -4.25
C SER A 105 -2.03 2.45 -4.23
N ILE A 106 -3.10 1.63 -4.28
CA ILE A 106 -3.04 0.19 -4.01
C ILE A 106 -2.00 -0.55 -4.88
N GLN A 107 -1.92 -0.24 -6.16
CA GLN A 107 -1.03 -0.95 -7.10
C GLN A 107 0.46 -0.82 -6.73
N PHE A 108 0.86 0.33 -6.21
CA PHE A 108 2.26 0.65 -5.95
C PHE A 108 2.60 0.78 -4.46
N SER A 109 1.65 0.56 -3.56
CA SER A 109 1.86 0.68 -2.10
C SER A 109 3.01 -0.18 -1.63
N LEU A 110 3.00 -1.47 -1.98
CA LEU A 110 4.06 -2.39 -1.56
C LEU A 110 5.42 -1.97 -2.10
N LEU A 111 5.51 -1.62 -3.39
CA LEU A 111 6.77 -1.20 -4.01
C LEU A 111 7.30 0.12 -3.41
N ALA A 112 6.41 1.08 -3.11
CA ALA A 112 6.78 2.31 -2.44
C ALA A 112 7.31 2.05 -1.02
N MET A 113 6.75 1.10 -0.30
CA MET A 113 7.24 0.72 1.04
C MET A 113 8.55 -0.08 0.97
N LEU A 114 8.73 -0.94 -0.03
CA LEU A 114 9.99 -1.64 -0.26
C LEU A 114 11.13 -0.67 -0.62
N LYS A 115 10.83 0.41 -1.35
CA LYS A 115 11.80 1.48 -1.57
C LYS A 115 12.26 2.12 -0.25
N LEU A 116 11.36 2.29 0.72
CA LEU A 116 11.74 2.80 2.06
C LEU A 116 12.57 1.77 2.86
N VAL A 117 12.38 0.47 2.61
CA VAL A 117 13.26 -0.58 3.15
C VAL A 117 14.67 -0.43 2.55
N ASP A 118 14.79 -0.26 1.24
CA ASP A 118 16.09 -0.01 0.56
C ASP A 118 16.77 1.27 1.10
N GLU A 119 16.00 2.29 1.41
CA GLU A 119 16.47 3.54 2.02
C GLU A 119 16.85 3.39 3.52
N GLY A 120 16.63 2.22 4.13
CA GLY A 120 16.92 1.95 5.54
C GLY A 120 15.99 2.63 6.53
N VAL A 121 14.80 3.04 6.10
CA VAL A 121 13.80 3.71 6.98
C VAL A 121 13.24 2.72 7.99
N PHE A 122 12.98 1.48 7.58
CA PHE A 122 12.57 0.34 8.42
C PHE A 122 12.99 -0.98 7.74
N THR A 123 12.88 -2.08 8.48
CA THR A 123 13.27 -3.40 7.97
C THR A 123 12.14 -4.08 7.19
N LEU A 124 12.47 -5.12 6.42
CA LEU A 124 11.49 -5.94 5.72
C LEU A 124 10.51 -6.63 6.68
N GLU A 125 11.01 -7.08 7.85
CA GLU A 125 10.17 -7.67 8.90
C GLU A 125 9.16 -6.65 9.44
N THR A 126 9.59 -5.39 9.63
CA THR A 126 8.67 -4.31 10.00
C THR A 126 7.61 -4.09 8.92
N LEU A 127 7.99 -4.12 7.65
CA LEU A 127 7.04 -3.99 6.55
C LEU A 127 5.99 -5.11 6.58
N VAL A 128 6.42 -6.38 6.68
CA VAL A 128 5.52 -7.54 6.78
C VAL A 128 4.62 -7.44 8.00
N GLU A 129 5.18 -7.06 9.15
CA GLU A 129 4.39 -6.82 10.36
C GLU A 129 3.27 -5.80 10.12
N LYS A 130 3.60 -4.64 9.51
CA LYS A 130 2.70 -3.50 9.38
C LYS A 130 1.69 -3.62 8.23
N MET A 131 2.00 -4.39 7.19
CA MET A 131 1.11 -4.57 6.04
C MET A 131 0.33 -5.89 6.06
N CYS A 132 0.79 -6.91 6.82
CA CYS A 132 0.20 -8.24 6.80
C CYS A 132 -0.25 -8.72 8.18
N HIS A 133 0.66 -8.83 9.14
CA HIS A 133 0.38 -9.42 10.45
C HIS A 133 -0.51 -8.55 11.33
N ALA A 134 -0.16 -7.27 11.48
CA ALA A 134 -0.91 -6.33 12.32
C ALA A 134 -2.35 -6.16 11.83
N PRO A 135 -2.62 -5.94 10.52
CA PRO A 135 -4.01 -5.91 10.02
C PRO A 135 -4.80 -7.17 10.35
N ALA A 136 -4.20 -8.35 10.14
CA ALA A 136 -4.87 -9.62 10.43
C ALA A 136 -5.24 -9.75 11.91
N ARG A 137 -4.35 -9.36 12.83
CA ARG A 137 -4.61 -9.38 14.28
C ARG A 137 -5.62 -8.32 14.73
N ILE A 138 -5.44 -7.08 14.28
CA ILE A 138 -6.27 -5.93 14.71
C ILE A 138 -7.72 -6.13 14.28
N PHE A 139 -7.93 -6.61 13.06
CA PHE A 139 -9.27 -6.86 12.53
C PHE A 139 -9.79 -8.27 12.81
N ASN A 140 -9.04 -9.11 13.54
CA ASN A 140 -9.39 -10.50 13.84
C ASN A 140 -9.72 -11.33 12.56
N ILE A 141 -8.94 -11.12 11.48
CA ILE A 141 -9.16 -11.81 10.21
C ILE A 141 -8.80 -13.29 10.36
N ASN A 142 -9.75 -14.16 10.06
CA ASN A 142 -9.57 -15.59 10.24
C ASN A 142 -8.71 -16.20 9.12
N LYS A 143 -7.71 -17.02 9.47
CA LYS A 143 -6.86 -17.81 8.58
C LYS A 143 -6.13 -17.03 7.49
N ARG A 144 -5.78 -15.77 7.74
CA ARG A 144 -5.01 -14.92 6.81
C ARG A 144 -3.96 -14.09 7.55
N GLY A 145 -3.06 -13.48 6.81
CA GLY A 145 -2.02 -12.60 7.34
C GLY A 145 -0.77 -13.32 7.85
N PHE A 146 -0.72 -14.66 7.80
CA PHE A 146 0.41 -15.48 8.24
C PHE A 146 0.60 -16.69 7.35
N ILE A 147 1.87 -17.05 7.06
CA ILE A 147 2.22 -18.28 6.35
C ILE A 147 2.28 -19.41 7.38
N GLU A 148 1.15 -20.02 7.65
CA GLU A 148 0.98 -21.08 8.64
C GLU A 148 0.10 -22.21 8.11
N LYS A 149 0.35 -23.44 8.59
CA LYS A 149 -0.46 -24.58 8.22
C LYS A 149 -1.93 -24.38 8.64
N GLY A 150 -2.82 -24.44 7.67
CA GLY A 150 -4.27 -24.27 7.88
C GLY A 150 -4.78 -22.87 7.52
N ASN A 151 -3.90 -21.92 7.21
CA ASN A 151 -4.26 -20.63 6.64
C ASN A 151 -4.41 -20.71 5.12
N TYR A 152 -5.09 -19.73 4.54
CA TYR A 152 -5.11 -19.55 3.11
C TYR A 152 -3.71 -19.15 2.60
N ALA A 153 -3.32 -19.69 1.45
CA ALA A 153 -2.08 -19.32 0.80
C ALA A 153 -2.30 -18.02 0.00
N ASP A 154 -2.21 -16.90 0.72
CA ASP A 154 -2.26 -15.54 0.18
C ASP A 154 -0.89 -14.93 0.34
N PHE A 155 -0.13 -14.80 -0.75
CA PHE A 155 1.22 -14.26 -0.71
C PHE A 155 1.66 -13.66 -2.05
N VAL A 156 2.70 -12.86 -2.03
CA VAL A 156 3.39 -12.36 -3.22
C VAL A 156 4.83 -12.89 -3.24
N LEU A 157 5.33 -13.19 -4.44
CA LEU A 157 6.74 -13.40 -4.69
C LEU A 157 7.32 -12.10 -5.24
N LEU A 158 8.40 -11.65 -4.61
CA LEU A 158 9.09 -10.42 -4.96
C LEU A 158 10.48 -10.72 -5.49
N ASN A 159 10.90 -9.97 -6.49
CA ASN A 159 12.26 -9.93 -6.98
C ASN A 159 12.92 -8.61 -6.53
N PRO A 160 13.96 -8.64 -5.69
CA PRO A 160 14.62 -7.45 -5.18
C PRO A 160 15.58 -6.79 -6.19
N ASP A 161 15.89 -7.46 -7.29
CA ASP A 161 16.82 -7.00 -8.32
C ASP A 161 16.13 -6.94 -9.70
N ALA A 162 15.05 -6.20 -9.77
CA ALA A 162 14.25 -6.01 -10.99
C ALA A 162 13.84 -4.54 -11.18
N PRO A 163 14.83 -3.64 -11.39
CA PRO A 163 14.55 -2.21 -11.48
C PRO A 163 13.64 -1.89 -12.67
N HIS A 164 12.59 -1.13 -12.40
CA HIS A 164 11.66 -0.69 -13.43
C HIS A 164 11.08 0.69 -13.11
N THR A 165 10.74 1.44 -14.16
CA THR A 165 10.11 2.74 -14.04
C THR A 165 8.61 2.61 -14.28
N VAL A 166 7.80 3.26 -13.45
CA VAL A 166 6.35 3.31 -13.61
C VAL A 166 6.01 4.17 -14.84
N THR A 167 5.43 3.56 -15.85
CA THR A 167 4.95 4.23 -17.06
C THR A 167 3.43 4.30 -17.08
N ALA A 168 2.84 5.16 -17.92
CA ALA A 168 1.39 5.24 -18.07
C ALA A 168 0.78 3.86 -18.44
N ASP A 169 1.47 3.09 -19.30
CA ASP A 169 1.01 1.76 -19.74
C ASP A 169 1.08 0.69 -18.64
N SER A 170 1.90 0.91 -17.61
CA SER A 170 1.99 0.00 -16.45
C SER A 170 0.90 0.22 -15.41
N ILE A 171 0.08 1.28 -15.55
CA ILE A 171 -0.98 1.64 -14.61
C ILE A 171 -2.25 0.88 -14.92
N ILE A 172 -2.61 -0.08 -14.05
CA ILE A 172 -3.77 -0.97 -14.23
C ILE A 172 -5.05 -0.31 -13.71
N SER A 173 -4.93 0.62 -12.76
CA SER A 173 -6.08 1.31 -12.18
C SER A 173 -6.94 1.96 -13.27
N LYS A 174 -8.25 1.72 -13.24
CA LYS A 174 -9.22 2.27 -14.22
C LYS A 174 -9.24 3.79 -14.28
N CYS A 175 -8.72 4.50 -13.27
CA CYS A 175 -8.57 5.95 -13.32
C CYS A 175 -7.47 6.43 -14.28
N GLY A 176 -6.56 5.53 -14.73
CA GLY A 176 -5.55 5.78 -15.77
C GLY A 176 -4.39 6.68 -15.35
N TRP A 177 -4.13 6.83 -14.05
CA TRP A 177 -3.00 7.61 -13.54
C TRP A 177 -2.50 7.09 -12.19
N SER A 178 -1.28 7.46 -11.83
CA SER A 178 -0.69 7.21 -10.50
C SER A 178 0.17 8.40 -10.07
N PRO A 179 0.26 8.71 -8.77
CA PRO A 179 1.23 9.68 -8.27
C PRO A 179 2.67 9.19 -8.41
N PHE A 180 2.87 7.90 -8.62
CA PHE A 180 4.19 7.26 -8.79
C PHE A 180 4.66 7.20 -10.25
N GLU A 181 3.89 7.70 -11.21
CA GLU A 181 4.30 7.75 -12.62
C GLU A 181 5.63 8.51 -12.79
N GLY A 182 6.61 7.86 -13.43
CA GLY A 182 7.98 8.33 -13.56
C GLY A 182 8.93 7.91 -12.44
N ASP A 183 8.44 7.38 -11.34
CA ASP A 183 9.27 6.84 -10.26
C ASP A 183 9.87 5.47 -10.65
N THR A 184 11.06 5.17 -10.14
CA THR A 184 11.72 3.88 -10.32
C THR A 184 11.72 3.10 -9.02
N PHE A 185 11.35 1.83 -9.11
CA PHE A 185 11.43 0.85 -8.04
C PHE A 185 12.45 -0.23 -8.40
N ASN A 186 13.23 -0.69 -7.42
CA ASN A 186 14.20 -1.79 -7.59
C ASN A 186 13.52 -3.16 -7.53
N TRP A 187 12.41 -3.26 -6.82
CA TRP A 187 11.64 -4.47 -6.58
C TRP A 187 10.54 -4.65 -7.61
N ALA A 188 10.28 -5.89 -8.01
CA ALA A 188 9.10 -6.23 -8.80
C ALA A 188 8.27 -7.33 -8.12
N VAL A 189 6.95 -7.28 -8.30
CA VAL A 189 6.05 -8.38 -7.98
C VAL A 189 6.09 -9.38 -9.14
N GLU A 190 6.62 -10.58 -8.92
CA GLU A 190 6.65 -11.64 -9.93
C GLU A 190 5.36 -12.46 -9.92
N GLN A 191 4.85 -12.79 -8.74
CA GLN A 191 3.62 -13.57 -8.60
C GLN A 191 2.79 -13.07 -7.43
N THR A 192 1.47 -13.18 -7.60
CA THR A 192 0.49 -12.97 -6.53
C THR A 192 -0.41 -14.21 -6.43
N TRP A 193 -0.50 -14.77 -5.25
CA TRP A 193 -1.32 -15.94 -4.96
C TRP A 193 -2.48 -15.56 -4.06
N VAL A 194 -3.68 -16.00 -4.41
CA VAL A 194 -4.92 -15.74 -3.69
C VAL A 194 -5.62 -17.05 -3.42
N ASN A 195 -5.88 -17.36 -2.16
CA ASN A 195 -6.52 -18.62 -1.73
C ASN A 195 -5.83 -19.90 -2.26
N GLY A 196 -4.51 -19.85 -2.51
CA GLY A 196 -3.73 -20.96 -3.04
C GLY A 196 -3.71 -21.08 -4.57
N GLU A 197 -4.25 -20.10 -5.28
CA GLU A 197 -4.26 -20.03 -6.74
C GLU A 197 -3.47 -18.82 -7.23
N CYS A 198 -2.67 -18.98 -8.29
CA CYS A 198 -1.86 -17.91 -8.84
C CYS A 198 -2.75 -16.94 -9.64
N ALA A 199 -2.98 -15.74 -9.07
CA ALA A 199 -3.81 -14.70 -9.66
C ALA A 199 -3.03 -13.79 -10.62
N TYR A 200 -1.72 -13.63 -10.40
CA TYR A 200 -0.84 -12.80 -11.23
C TYR A 200 0.52 -13.47 -11.37
N LYS A 201 1.08 -13.43 -12.57
CA LYS A 201 2.43 -13.90 -12.85
C LYS A 201 3.06 -13.10 -13.99
N ASN A 202 4.17 -12.39 -13.69
CA ASN A 202 5.00 -11.70 -14.67
C ASN A 202 4.21 -10.87 -15.72
N GLY A 203 3.31 -10.00 -15.25
CA GLY A 203 2.50 -9.13 -16.12
C GLY A 203 1.17 -9.74 -16.58
N THR A 204 0.92 -11.03 -16.33
CA THR A 204 -0.30 -11.72 -16.77
C THR A 204 -1.23 -11.97 -15.59
N PHE A 205 -2.51 -11.58 -15.74
CA PHE A 205 -3.57 -11.87 -14.77
C PHE A 205 -4.30 -13.16 -15.13
N ASN A 206 -4.63 -13.94 -14.10
CA ASN A 206 -5.57 -15.05 -14.22
C ASN A 206 -6.94 -14.56 -13.73
N GLU A 207 -7.84 -14.25 -14.66
CA GLU A 207 -9.15 -13.69 -14.38
C GLU A 207 -10.12 -14.70 -13.73
N GLU A 208 -9.79 -16.00 -13.75
CA GLU A 208 -10.58 -17.04 -13.08
C GLU A 208 -10.34 -17.10 -11.57
N VAL A 209 -9.26 -16.47 -11.08
CA VAL A 209 -8.94 -16.44 -9.65
C VAL A 209 -9.66 -15.28 -8.97
N HIS A 210 -10.55 -15.64 -8.04
CA HIS A 210 -11.33 -14.66 -7.30
C HIS A 210 -11.04 -14.66 -5.81
N GLY A 211 -11.15 -13.48 -5.19
CA GLY A 211 -11.10 -13.37 -3.74
C GLY A 211 -12.29 -14.06 -3.06
N LYS A 212 -12.09 -14.48 -1.83
CA LYS A 212 -13.16 -14.98 -0.94
C LYS A 212 -13.48 -13.94 0.11
N ALA A 213 -14.74 -13.87 0.52
CA ALA A 213 -15.15 -13.00 1.62
C ALA A 213 -14.31 -13.29 2.87
N LEU A 214 -13.85 -12.24 3.52
CA LEU A 214 -13.14 -12.37 4.80
C LEU A 214 -14.10 -12.84 5.88
N THR A 215 -13.61 -13.69 6.76
CA THR A 215 -14.29 -14.05 8.01
C THR A 215 -13.51 -13.54 9.20
N PHE A 216 -14.20 -13.18 10.27
CA PHE A 216 -13.62 -12.56 11.44
C PHE A 216 -13.91 -13.39 12.68
N ASN A 217 -12.91 -13.59 13.53
CA ASN A 217 -13.07 -14.19 14.84
C ASN A 217 -13.66 -13.15 15.79
N ARG A 218 -14.95 -13.25 16.10
CA ARG A 218 -15.67 -12.38 17.05
C ARG A 218 -15.84 -13.08 18.36
#